data_ca72aedd5e9aef2b00ea88cfe534b0de
#
_entry.id   ca72aedd5e9aef2b00ea88cfe534b0de
#
_cell.length_a   1.000
_cell.length_b   1.000
_cell.length_c   1.000
_cell.angle_alpha   90.00
_cell.angle_beta   90.00
_cell.angle_gamma   90.00
#
_symmetry.space_group_name_H-M   'P 1'
#
loop_
_entity.id
_entity.type
_entity.pdbx_description
1 polymer ?
#
loop_
_entity_poly.entity_id
_entity_poly.type
_entity_poly.pdbx_seq_one_letter_code
_entity_poly.pdbx_strand_id
1 'polypeptide(L)' 'RDIKRLQKQRENLLELKTIIESLVMEQPLDSKHKDYKLVGNWKGLRECHVEPDWLLIYRINRDNLELVQTGSHPELFDI' A
#
# COMPACT_ATOMS: atom_id res chain seq x y z
N ARG A 1 -16.51 2.62 22.05
CA ARG A 1 -15.90 3.43 20.98
C ARG A 1 -14.45 3.05 20.73
N ASP A 2 -13.66 3.02 21.78
CA ASP A 2 -12.25 2.74 21.65
C ASP A 2 -11.97 1.32 21.17
N ILE A 3 -12.81 0.38 21.58
CA ILE A 3 -12.69 -1.02 21.17
C ILE A 3 -12.87 -1.16 19.66
N LYS A 4 -13.87 -0.48 19.09
CA LYS A 4 -14.10 -0.52 17.65
C LYS A 4 -12.94 0.10 16.88
N ARG A 5 -12.40 1.21 17.39
CA ARG A 5 -11.25 1.86 16.77
C ARG A 5 -10.02 0.94 16.77
N LEU A 6 -9.75 0.30 17.90
CA LEU A 6 -8.63 -0.62 18.02
C LEU A 6 -8.78 -1.82 17.09
N GLN A 7 -10.00 -2.36 16.97
CA GLN A 7 -10.27 -3.46 16.07
C GLN A 7 -10.03 -3.04 14.62
N LYS A 8 -10.48 -1.85 14.25
CA LYS A 8 -10.29 -1.33 12.90
C LYS A 8 -8.80 -1.16 12.58
N GLN A 9 -8.04 -0.60 13.53
CA GLN A 9 -6.60 -0.43 13.35
C GLN A 9 -5.91 -1.78 13.21
N ARG A 10 -6.32 -2.77 13.99
CA ARG A 10 -5.75 -4.11 13.90
C ARG A 10 -6.04 -4.74 12.55
N GLU A 11 -7.27 -4.62 12.07
CA GLU A 11 -7.65 -5.13 10.75
C GLU A 11 -6.82 -4.48 9.64
N ASN A 12 -6.62 -3.15 9.73
CA ASN A 12 -5.84 -2.42 8.74
C ASN A 12 -4.38 -2.88 8.75
N LEU A 13 -3.81 -3.11 9.91
CA LEU A 13 -2.44 -3.60 10.02
C LEU A 13 -2.29 -5.01 9.45
N LEU A 14 -3.28 -5.87 9.68
CA LEU A 14 -3.27 -7.22 9.12
C LEU A 14 -3.37 -7.18 7.60
N GLU A 15 -4.21 -6.30 7.06
CA GLU A 15 -4.35 -6.12 5.63
C GLU A 15 -3.02 -5.65 5.02
N LEU A 16 -2.39 -4.67 5.64
CA LEU A 16 -1.09 -4.16 5.20
C LEU A 16 -0.03 -5.26 5.23
N LYS A 17 0.00 -6.04 6.30
CA LYS A 17 0.95 -7.14 6.43
C LYS A 17 0.76 -8.16 5.32
N THR A 18 -0.48 -8.50 5.02
CA THR A 18 -0.79 -9.46 3.95
C THR A 18 -0.29 -8.96 2.60
N ILE A 19 -0.49 -7.67 2.32
CA ILE A 19 -0.02 -7.06 1.08
C ILE A 19 1.50 -7.10 1.02
N ILE A 20 2.18 -6.71 2.09
CA ILE A 20 3.64 -6.71 2.12
C ILE A 20 4.18 -8.12 1.90
N GLU A 21 3.60 -9.12 2.55
CA GLU A 21 4.00 -10.50 2.37
C GLU A 21 3.85 -10.95 0.91
N SER A 22 2.73 -10.59 0.27
CA SER A 22 2.52 -10.92 -1.14
C SER A 22 3.55 -10.26 -2.03
N LEU A 23 3.89 -9.00 -1.76
CA LEU A 23 4.89 -8.28 -2.55
C LEU A 23 6.28 -8.89 -2.38
N VAL A 24 6.63 -9.28 -1.15
CA VAL A 24 7.93 -9.92 -0.87
C VAL A 24 8.02 -11.26 -1.58
N MET A 25 6.93 -12.01 -1.62
CA MET A 25 6.87 -13.32 -2.28
C MET A 25 6.66 -13.21 -3.78
N GLU A 26 6.62 -11.99 -4.32
CA GLU A 26 6.40 -11.73 -5.74
C GLU A 26 5.10 -12.34 -6.26
N GLN A 27 4.09 -12.39 -5.40
CA GLN A 27 2.77 -12.87 -5.77
C GLN A 27 1.88 -11.71 -6.19
N PRO A 28 1.00 -11.90 -7.20
CA PRO A 28 0.10 -10.84 -7.61
C PRO A 28 -0.88 -10.51 -6.50
N LEU A 29 -1.18 -9.21 -6.35
CA LEU A 29 -2.20 -8.77 -5.39
C LEU A 29 -3.59 -9.01 -5.97
N ASP A 30 -4.56 -9.16 -5.08
CA ASP A 30 -5.97 -9.21 -5.48
C ASP A 30 -6.31 -7.92 -6.24
N SER A 31 -7.18 -8.03 -7.25
CA SER A 31 -7.53 -6.89 -8.10
C SER A 31 -8.13 -5.72 -7.32
N LYS A 32 -8.71 -5.99 -6.14
CA LYS A 32 -9.26 -4.92 -5.30
C LYS A 32 -8.20 -3.95 -4.81
N HIS A 33 -6.94 -4.36 -4.81
CA HIS A 33 -5.83 -3.53 -4.33
C HIS A 33 -5.25 -2.63 -5.41
N LYS A 34 -5.68 -2.75 -6.64
CA LYS A 34 -5.33 -1.83 -7.74
C LYS A 34 -3.86 -1.45 -7.77
N ASP A 35 -3.02 -2.43 -8.04
CA ASP A 35 -1.57 -2.26 -8.07
C ASP A 35 -1.15 -1.66 -9.42
N TYR A 36 -0.63 -0.43 -9.40
CA TYR A 36 -0.24 0.31 -10.61
C TYR A 36 1.19 0.82 -10.55
N LYS A 37 1.80 0.97 -11.73
CA LYS A 37 3.03 1.74 -11.86
C LYS A 37 2.68 3.23 -11.87
N LEU A 38 3.48 4.02 -11.17
CA LEU A 38 3.34 5.47 -11.18
C LEU A 38 4.15 6.07 -12.31
N VAL A 39 3.76 7.27 -12.74
CA VAL A 39 4.40 7.96 -13.85
C VAL A 39 4.82 9.37 -13.43
N GLY A 40 5.51 10.09 -14.34
CA GLY A 40 5.95 11.45 -14.08
C GLY A 40 7.02 11.49 -13.00
N ASN A 41 6.85 12.39 -12.05
CA ASN A 41 7.81 12.55 -10.95
C ASN A 41 7.90 11.33 -10.04
N TRP A 42 6.94 10.40 -10.16
CA TRP A 42 6.87 9.19 -9.35
C TRP A 42 7.35 7.96 -10.12
N LYS A 43 7.98 8.17 -11.27
CA LYS A 43 8.45 7.08 -12.11
C LYS A 43 9.37 6.16 -11.32
N GLY A 44 9.20 4.85 -11.53
CA GLY A 44 9.99 3.85 -10.81
C GLY A 44 9.34 3.37 -9.53
N LEU A 45 8.27 4.02 -9.10
CA LEU A 45 7.49 3.63 -7.92
C LEU A 45 6.18 2.98 -8.36
N ARG A 46 5.59 2.24 -7.44
CA ARG A 46 4.29 1.61 -7.65
C ARG A 46 3.37 1.99 -6.50
N GLU A 47 2.08 1.93 -6.77
CA GLU A 47 1.05 2.24 -5.80
C GLU A 47 0.10 1.05 -5.69
N CYS A 48 -0.35 0.73 -4.49
CA CYS A 48 -1.46 -0.18 -4.32
C CYS A 48 -2.39 0.36 -3.24
N HIS A 49 -3.64 -0.09 -3.26
CA HIS A 49 -4.66 0.32 -2.31
C HIS A 49 -4.77 -0.74 -1.21
N VAL A 50 -4.36 -0.40 0.00
CA VAL A 50 -4.57 -1.26 1.17
C VAL A 50 -6.06 -1.28 1.47
N GLU A 51 -6.66 -0.10 1.49
CA GLU A 51 -8.09 0.15 1.59
C GLU A 51 -8.45 1.16 0.51
N PRO A 52 -9.73 1.38 0.19
CA PRO A 52 -10.10 2.32 -0.88
C PRO A 52 -9.48 3.70 -0.75
N ASP A 53 -9.33 4.19 0.49
CA ASP A 53 -8.76 5.51 0.74
C ASP A 53 -7.39 5.44 1.43
N TRP A 54 -6.75 4.29 1.44
CA TRP A 54 -5.44 4.11 2.08
C TRP A 54 -4.48 3.46 1.09
N LEU A 55 -3.51 4.25 0.62
CA LEU A 55 -2.56 3.85 -0.40
C LEU A 55 -1.21 3.48 0.22
N LEU A 56 -0.50 2.61 -0.45
CA LEU A 56 0.89 2.29 -0.15
C LEU A 56 1.70 2.54 -1.41
N ILE A 57 2.74 3.37 -1.31
CA ILE A 57 3.69 3.59 -2.39
C ILE A 57 4.94 2.80 -2.06
N TYR A 58 5.39 2.01 -3.01
CA TYR A 58 6.53 1.14 -2.79
C TYR A 58 7.38 1.04 -4.06
N ARG A 59 8.55 0.48 -3.91
CA ARG A 59 9.46 0.23 -5.01
C ARG A 59 10.08 -1.16 -4.85
N ILE A 60 10.20 -1.88 -5.95
CA ILE A 60 10.93 -3.14 -5.96
C ILE A 60 12.25 -2.86 -6.67
N ASN A 61 13.36 -3.06 -5.96
CA ASN A 61 14.70 -2.80 -6.45
C ASN A 61 15.49 -4.09 -6.31
N ARG A 62 15.63 -4.83 -7.42
CA ARG A 62 16.23 -6.17 -7.45
C ARG A 62 15.45 -7.09 -6.53
N ASP A 63 16.06 -7.58 -5.45
CA ASP A 63 15.42 -8.50 -4.51
C ASP A 63 14.85 -7.77 -3.29
N ASN A 64 14.89 -6.43 -3.30
CA ASN A 64 14.48 -5.63 -2.15
C ASN A 64 13.14 -4.96 -2.40
N LEU A 65 12.27 -5.02 -1.40
CA LEU A 65 11.04 -4.25 -1.37
C LEU A 65 11.29 -3.04 -0.49
N GLU A 66 11.09 -1.84 -1.04
CA GLU A 66 11.24 -0.59 -0.30
C GLU A 66 9.86 0.04 -0.12
N LEU A 67 9.44 0.24 1.11
CA LEU A 67 8.20 0.94 1.43
C LEU A 67 8.53 2.43 1.46
N VAL A 68 7.90 3.19 0.58
CA VAL A 68 8.25 4.59 0.41
C VAL A 68 7.35 5.48 1.24
N GLN A 69 6.04 5.30 1.13
CA GLN A 69 5.10 6.19 1.81
C GLN A 69 3.73 5.53 1.86
N THR A 70 2.94 5.89 2.88
CA THR A 70 1.56 5.42 2.98
C THR A 70 0.70 6.58 3.49
N GLY A 71 -0.57 6.59 3.07
CA GLY A 71 -1.52 7.62 3.47
C GLY A 71 -2.69 7.66 2.50
N SER A 72 -3.55 8.67 2.65
CA SER A 72 -4.65 8.89 1.73
C SER A 72 -4.16 9.59 0.46
N HIS A 73 -4.98 9.59 -0.59
CA HIS A 73 -4.64 10.25 -1.85
C HIS A 73 -4.26 11.72 -1.66
N PRO A 74 -5.07 12.53 -0.94
CA PRO A 74 -4.70 13.92 -0.71
C PRO A 74 -3.39 14.09 0.07
N GLU A 75 -3.14 13.23 1.05
CA GLU A 75 -1.91 13.30 1.84
C GLU A 75 -0.68 13.03 0.99
N LEU A 76 -0.76 12.05 0.06
CA LEU A 76 0.40 11.63 -0.72
C LEU A 76 0.61 12.48 -1.96
N PHE A 77 -0.46 12.93 -2.60
CA PHE A 77 -0.37 13.60 -3.90
C PHE A 77 -0.81 15.06 -3.88
N ASP A 78 -1.16 15.59 -2.71
CA ASP A 78 -1.52 17.00 -2.54
C ASP A 78 -2.65 17.44 -3.48
N ILE A 79 -3.69 16.63 -3.54
CA ILE A 79 -4.84 16.88 -4.42
C ILE A 79 -6.05 17.35 -3.64
#